data_e2d3b3c164c742c981e23f5f62e35378
#
_entry.id   e2d3b3c164c742c981e23f5f62e35378
#
_cell.length_a   1.000
_cell.length_b   1.000
_cell.length_c   1.000
_cell.angle_alpha   90.00
_cell.angle_beta   90.00
_cell.angle_gamma   90.00
#
_symmetry.space_group_name_H-M   'P 1'
#
loop_
_entity.id
_entity.type
_entity.pdbx_description
1 polymer ?
#
loop_
_entity_poly.entity_id
_entity_poly.type
_entity_poly.pdbx_seq_one_letter_code
_entity_poly.pdbx_strand_id
1 'polypeptide(L)'
;KYKLETYYKMFSKIDISSLTGLHTSKVLPGRGMLIPYNVIDSLNGFDLLFPQYHSDFDFCLRAQKLGYEVFVSWDLILYSYVRKTSTGTSFIKTPFNIFIKGFINKNSRISLISNARYLYRHGVKILFPVTFLIFIISSFKAHYFNNKISE
;
A
#
# COMPACT_ATOMS: atom_id res chain seq x y z
N LYS A 1 1.19 -4.51 16.82
CA LYS A 1 0.23 -5.12 15.88
C LYS A 1 0.12 -4.23 14.66
N TYR A 2 0.53 -4.72 13.51
CA TYR A 2 0.58 -3.94 12.26
C TYR A 2 -0.81 -3.79 11.66
N LYS A 3 -1.11 -2.62 11.07
CA LYS A 3 -2.37 -2.27 10.40
C LYS A 3 -2.69 -3.03 9.09
N LEU A 4 -2.17 -4.21 8.86
CA LEU A 4 -2.83 -5.19 7.98
C LEU A 4 -4.25 -5.49 8.48
N GLU A 5 -4.44 -5.38 9.80
CA GLU A 5 -5.74 -5.34 10.46
C GLU A 5 -6.72 -4.36 9.84
N THR A 6 -6.26 -3.25 9.24
CA THR A 6 -7.15 -2.19 8.76
C THR A 6 -7.83 -2.56 7.44
N TYR A 7 -7.19 -3.34 6.57
CA TYR A 7 -7.82 -3.80 5.33
C TYR A 7 -8.88 -4.87 5.59
N TYR A 8 -8.65 -5.77 6.55
CA TYR A 8 -9.64 -6.76 6.96
C TYR A 8 -10.75 -6.17 7.83
N LYS A 9 -10.44 -5.28 8.78
CA LYS A 9 -11.43 -4.62 9.63
C LYS A 9 -12.40 -3.71 8.90
N MET A 10 -12.03 -3.15 7.75
CA MET A 10 -12.91 -2.26 7.00
C MET A 10 -14.10 -2.99 6.37
N PHE A 11 -14.00 -4.32 6.20
CA PHE A 11 -15.02 -5.14 5.51
C PHE A 11 -15.45 -6.40 6.26
N SER A 12 -14.87 -6.73 7.41
CA SER A 12 -15.25 -7.91 8.18
C SER A 12 -15.10 -7.70 9.69
N LYS A 13 -16.04 -8.25 10.46
CA LYS A 13 -16.00 -8.33 11.93
C LYS A 13 -15.14 -9.53 12.41
N ILE A 14 -14.04 -9.84 11.73
CA ILE A 14 -13.17 -10.96 12.12
C ILE A 14 -12.41 -10.57 13.38
N ASP A 15 -12.48 -11.40 14.39
CA ASP A 15 -11.62 -11.29 15.56
C ASP A 15 -10.20 -11.76 15.20
N ILE A 16 -9.31 -10.79 15.08
CA ILE A 16 -7.93 -11.01 14.66
C ILE A 16 -7.13 -11.76 15.73
N SER A 17 -7.55 -11.70 17.00
CA SER A 17 -6.88 -12.39 18.10
C SER A 17 -7.00 -13.92 18.01
N SER A 18 -7.99 -14.40 17.27
CA SER A 18 -8.24 -15.84 17.05
C SER A 18 -7.56 -16.39 15.77
N LEU A 19 -6.93 -15.54 14.96
CA LEU A 19 -6.30 -15.98 13.71
C LEU A 19 -4.91 -16.57 13.98
N THR A 20 -4.70 -17.78 13.47
CA THR A 20 -3.43 -18.53 13.53
C THR A 20 -3.09 -19.08 12.14
N GLY A 21 -1.83 -19.46 11.93
CA GLY A 21 -1.39 -20.11 10.69
C GLY A 21 -1.25 -19.18 9.49
N LEU A 22 -1.29 -19.77 8.30
CA LEU A 22 -1.12 -19.09 7.02
C LEU A 22 -2.48 -18.79 6.38
N HIS A 23 -2.68 -17.54 5.98
CA HIS A 23 -3.88 -17.10 5.28
C HIS A 23 -3.51 -16.46 3.95
N THR A 24 -4.27 -16.75 2.90
CA THR A 24 -4.07 -16.16 1.58
C THR A 24 -4.30 -14.65 1.61
N SER A 25 -3.47 -13.92 0.89
CA SER A 25 -3.59 -12.46 0.74
C SER A 25 -3.35 -12.07 -0.72
N LYS A 26 -3.93 -10.94 -1.14
CA LYS A 26 -3.64 -10.37 -2.48
C LYS A 26 -2.34 -9.59 -2.50
N VAL A 27 -2.00 -8.93 -1.41
CA VAL A 27 -0.81 -8.09 -1.31
C VAL A 27 -0.23 -8.14 0.09
N LEU A 28 1.07 -7.93 0.21
CA LEU A 28 1.79 -7.81 1.47
C LEU A 28 2.53 -6.48 1.51
N PRO A 29 2.65 -5.86 2.70
CA PRO A 29 3.60 -4.77 2.89
C PRO A 29 5.03 -5.32 2.83
N GLY A 30 5.97 -4.56 2.29
CA GLY A 30 7.36 -4.97 2.14
C GLY A 30 8.10 -5.30 3.45
N ARG A 31 7.54 -4.89 4.58
CA ARG A 31 8.12 -5.17 5.89
C ARG A 31 7.84 -6.61 6.33
N GLY A 32 8.92 -7.38 6.48
CA GLY A 32 8.83 -8.78 6.86
C GLY A 32 8.31 -9.68 5.77
N MET A 33 8.37 -9.23 4.52
CA MET A 33 8.07 -10.08 3.38
C MET A 33 9.22 -11.06 3.16
N LEU A 34 8.92 -12.35 3.16
CA LEU A 34 9.83 -13.42 2.79
C LEU A 34 9.50 -13.82 1.35
N ILE A 35 10.50 -13.78 0.49
CA ILE A 35 10.33 -14.07 -0.94
C ILE A 35 11.36 -15.12 -1.34
N PRO A 36 10.94 -16.28 -1.87
CA PRO A 36 11.88 -17.24 -2.44
C PRO A 36 12.67 -16.63 -3.61
N TYR A 37 13.96 -16.98 -3.71
CA TYR A 37 14.85 -16.40 -4.73
C TYR A 37 14.35 -16.62 -6.16
N ASN A 38 13.84 -17.81 -6.45
CA ASN A 38 13.27 -18.15 -7.76
C ASN A 38 12.09 -17.26 -8.15
N VAL A 39 11.32 -16.75 -7.18
CA VAL A 39 10.22 -15.80 -7.43
C VAL A 39 10.78 -14.42 -7.77
N ILE A 40 11.83 -13.98 -7.06
CA ILE A 40 12.52 -12.71 -7.38
C ILE A 40 13.08 -12.77 -8.80
N ASP A 41 13.76 -13.86 -9.13
CA ASP A 41 14.39 -14.06 -10.44
C ASP A 41 13.34 -14.10 -11.56
N SER A 42 12.27 -14.88 -11.41
CA SER A 42 11.20 -15.00 -12.40
C SER A 42 10.47 -13.67 -12.70
N LEU A 43 10.51 -12.71 -11.75
CA LEU A 43 9.88 -11.40 -11.90
C LEU A 43 10.89 -10.30 -12.27
N ASN A 44 12.18 -10.63 -12.44
CA ASN A 44 13.27 -9.64 -12.57
C ASN A 44 13.26 -8.60 -11.42
N GLY A 45 12.95 -9.06 -10.19
CA GLY A 45 12.93 -8.21 -9.00
C GLY A 45 11.76 -7.26 -8.90
N PHE A 46 11.96 -6.20 -8.11
CA PHE A 46 10.99 -5.12 -7.94
C PHE A 46 11.04 -4.14 -9.12
N ASP A 47 9.88 -3.63 -9.53
CA ASP A 47 9.80 -2.68 -10.63
C ASP A 47 10.29 -1.28 -10.19
N LEU A 48 11.33 -0.78 -10.85
CA LEU A 48 11.91 0.54 -10.59
C LEU A 48 10.96 1.71 -10.91
N LEU A 49 9.86 1.46 -11.60
CA LEU A 49 8.80 2.46 -11.80
C LEU A 49 8.06 2.81 -10.50
N PHE A 50 8.23 1.97 -9.45
CA PHE A 50 7.67 2.18 -8.12
C PHE A 50 8.80 2.32 -7.08
N PRO A 51 9.45 3.48 -7.00
CA PRO A 51 10.68 3.62 -6.20
C PRO A 51 10.45 3.52 -4.69
N GLN A 52 9.24 3.78 -4.19
CA GLN A 52 8.96 3.74 -2.75
C GLN A 52 7.58 3.18 -2.41
N TYR A 53 6.51 3.63 -3.07
CA TYR A 53 5.15 3.18 -2.82
C TYR A 53 4.68 2.27 -3.95
N HIS A 54 3.79 1.33 -3.62
CA HIS A 54 3.24 0.30 -4.51
C HIS A 54 4.22 -0.78 -4.97
N SER A 55 5.51 -0.67 -4.70
CA SER A 55 6.53 -1.63 -5.13
C SER A 55 6.25 -3.05 -4.61
N ASP A 56 5.97 -3.16 -3.32
CA ASP A 56 5.60 -4.41 -2.65
C ASP A 56 4.26 -4.98 -3.16
N PHE A 57 3.28 -4.13 -3.34
CA PHE A 57 1.96 -4.53 -3.86
C PHE A 57 2.02 -4.94 -5.33
N ASP A 58 2.76 -4.18 -6.16
CA ASP A 58 3.00 -4.54 -7.56
C ASP A 58 3.70 -5.88 -7.68
N PHE A 59 4.73 -6.12 -6.84
CA PHE A 59 5.45 -7.38 -6.81
C PHE A 59 4.51 -8.56 -6.50
N CYS A 60 3.70 -8.46 -5.43
CA CYS A 60 2.73 -9.50 -5.08
C CYS A 60 1.74 -9.80 -6.21
N LEU A 61 1.20 -8.74 -6.85
CA LEU A 61 0.22 -8.90 -7.92
C LEU A 61 0.84 -9.46 -9.21
N ARG A 62 2.12 -9.16 -9.49
CA ARG A 62 2.86 -9.80 -10.60
C ARG A 62 3.14 -11.26 -10.30
N ALA A 63 3.54 -11.59 -9.07
CA ALA A 63 3.78 -12.95 -8.64
C ALA A 63 2.53 -13.83 -8.81
N GLN A 64 1.37 -13.33 -8.38
CA GLN A 64 0.11 -14.05 -8.55
C GLN A 64 -0.28 -14.27 -10.02
N LYS A 65 0.04 -13.34 -10.91
CA LYS A 65 -0.18 -13.54 -12.36
C LYS A 65 0.67 -14.66 -12.97
N LEU A 66 1.79 -15.00 -12.33
CA LEU A 66 2.64 -16.15 -12.68
C LEU A 66 2.25 -17.44 -11.95
N GLY A 67 1.16 -17.41 -11.15
CA GLY A 67 0.67 -18.58 -10.43
C GLY A 67 1.25 -18.77 -9.02
N TYR A 68 2.07 -17.84 -8.53
CA TYR A 68 2.53 -17.90 -7.14
C TYR A 68 1.44 -17.46 -6.16
N GLU A 69 1.38 -18.12 -5.03
CA GLU A 69 0.48 -17.77 -3.95
C GLU A 69 1.14 -16.82 -2.95
N VAL A 70 0.33 -15.94 -2.37
CA VAL A 70 0.77 -14.96 -1.37
C VAL A 70 0.04 -15.22 -0.07
N PHE A 71 0.79 -15.35 1.04
CA PHE A 71 0.25 -15.67 2.35
C PHE A 71 0.67 -14.65 3.41
N VAL A 72 -0.18 -14.46 4.41
CA VAL A 72 0.14 -13.81 5.68
C VAL A 72 0.23 -14.87 6.76
N SER A 73 1.31 -14.87 7.54
CA SER A 73 1.39 -15.66 8.76
C SER A 73 0.87 -14.84 9.93
N TRP A 74 -0.09 -15.39 10.67
CA TRP A 74 -0.60 -14.78 11.90
C TRP A 74 0.19 -15.22 13.14
N ASP A 75 1.01 -16.27 13.01
CA ASP A 75 1.86 -16.76 14.09
C ASP A 75 3.15 -15.94 14.25
N LEU A 76 3.54 -15.19 13.20
CA LEU A 76 4.75 -14.38 13.18
C LEU A 76 4.41 -12.90 13.42
N ILE A 77 4.84 -12.38 14.56
CA ILE A 77 4.64 -10.98 14.93
C ILE A 77 5.89 -10.18 14.63
N LEU A 78 5.74 -9.14 13.83
CA LEU A 78 6.82 -8.23 13.46
C LEU A 78 6.64 -6.88 14.16
N TYR A 79 7.63 -6.49 14.97
CA TYR A 79 7.64 -5.21 15.67
C TYR A 79 8.34 -4.15 14.82
N SER A 80 7.75 -2.96 14.72
CA SER A 80 8.29 -1.87 13.91
C SER A 80 8.09 -0.52 14.60
N TYR A 81 9.09 0.36 14.48
CA TYR A 81 9.00 1.73 14.97
C TYR A 81 8.12 2.60 14.05
N VAL A 82 6.83 2.68 14.37
CA VAL A 82 5.85 3.39 13.55
C VAL A 82 6.19 4.89 13.37
N ARG A 83 6.75 5.53 14.39
CA ARG A 83 7.13 6.96 14.36
C ARG A 83 8.26 7.30 13.37
N LYS A 84 9.08 6.32 12.99
CA LYS A 84 10.19 6.50 12.03
C LYS A 84 9.80 6.13 10.59
N THR A 85 8.54 5.89 10.34
CA THR A 85 8.05 5.50 9.02
C THR A 85 7.29 6.65 8.38
N SER A 86 7.36 6.76 7.06
CA SER A 86 6.60 7.76 6.30
C SER A 86 5.09 7.70 6.56
N THR A 87 4.58 6.52 6.95
CA THR A 87 3.17 6.34 7.35
C THR A 87 2.87 7.00 8.69
N GLY A 88 3.85 7.08 9.61
CA GLY A 88 3.71 7.78 10.89
C GLY A 88 3.62 9.30 10.73
N THR A 89 4.22 9.86 9.69
CA THR A 89 4.15 11.29 9.38
C THR A 89 2.85 11.68 8.65
N SER A 90 2.09 10.72 8.15
CA SER A 90 0.80 10.98 7.46
C SER A 90 -0.29 11.54 8.37
N PHE A 91 -0.09 11.50 9.69
CA PHE A 91 -1.00 12.08 10.69
C PHE A 91 -0.55 13.46 11.17
N ILE A 92 0.58 13.97 10.65
CA ILE A 92 1.06 15.31 10.97
C ILE A 92 0.41 16.30 10.02
N LYS A 93 -0.02 17.44 10.59
CA LYS A 93 -0.53 18.58 9.83
C LYS A 93 0.47 18.96 8.73
N THR A 94 0.07 18.79 7.48
CA THR A 94 0.93 19.06 6.34
C THR A 94 0.50 20.36 5.68
N PRO A 95 1.37 21.38 5.56
CA PRO A 95 1.06 22.60 4.83
C PRO A 95 0.61 22.30 3.39
N PHE A 96 -0.33 23.09 2.88
CA PHE A 96 -0.95 22.86 1.58
C PHE A 96 0.06 22.85 0.42
N ASN A 97 1.07 23.72 0.47
CA ASN A 97 2.15 23.76 -0.53
C ASN A 97 2.97 22.46 -0.56
N ILE A 98 3.23 21.84 0.61
CA ILE A 98 3.93 20.55 0.71
C ILE A 98 3.03 19.42 0.20
N PHE A 99 1.74 19.48 0.52
CA PHE A 99 0.76 18.52 0.01
C PHE A 99 0.71 18.54 -1.52
N ILE A 100 0.62 19.71 -2.16
CA ILE A 100 0.62 19.82 -3.64
C ILE A 100 1.92 19.31 -4.25
N LYS A 101 3.10 19.63 -3.66
CA LYS A 101 4.38 19.07 -4.09
C LYS A 101 4.41 17.54 -4.03
N GLY A 102 3.64 16.93 -3.12
CA GLY A 102 3.49 15.49 -3.01
C GLY A 102 2.94 14.82 -4.28
N PHE A 103 2.10 15.50 -5.05
CA PHE A 103 1.56 14.95 -6.31
C PHE A 103 2.63 14.79 -7.40
N ILE A 104 3.64 15.66 -7.41
CA ILE A 104 4.71 15.64 -8.42
C ILE A 104 5.87 14.75 -7.96
N ASN A 105 6.07 14.62 -6.66
CA ASN A 105 7.18 13.83 -6.10
C ASN A 105 6.92 12.32 -6.28
N LYS A 106 7.76 11.65 -7.08
CA LYS A 106 7.66 10.20 -7.33
C LYS A 106 7.79 9.31 -6.08
N ASN A 107 8.45 9.83 -5.04
CA ASN A 107 8.62 9.14 -3.76
C ASN A 107 7.49 9.44 -2.76
N SER A 108 6.46 10.16 -3.19
CA SER A 108 5.30 10.46 -2.36
C SER A 108 4.20 9.42 -2.51
N ARG A 109 3.51 9.14 -1.39
CA ARG A 109 2.32 8.28 -1.37
C ARG A 109 1.21 8.78 -2.31
N ILE A 110 1.11 10.09 -2.51
CA ILE A 110 0.10 10.72 -3.37
C ILE A 110 0.64 11.07 -4.75
N SER A 111 1.80 10.56 -5.15
CA SER A 111 2.36 10.77 -6.49
C SER A 111 1.37 10.41 -7.58
N LEU A 112 1.03 11.36 -8.46
CA LEU A 112 0.11 11.12 -9.57
C LEU A 112 0.64 10.04 -10.50
N ILE A 113 1.92 10.09 -10.84
CA ILE A 113 2.54 9.15 -11.78
C ILE A 113 2.54 7.73 -11.21
N SER A 114 2.96 7.55 -9.96
CA SER A 114 3.02 6.21 -9.34
C SER A 114 1.62 5.62 -9.17
N ASN A 115 0.65 6.42 -8.71
CA ASN A 115 -0.73 5.96 -8.55
C ASN A 115 -1.40 5.70 -9.90
N ALA A 116 -1.20 6.55 -10.92
CA ALA A 116 -1.74 6.31 -12.26
C ALA A 116 -1.21 4.99 -12.85
N ARG A 117 0.11 4.75 -12.77
CA ARG A 117 0.72 3.49 -13.23
C ARG A 117 0.16 2.28 -12.52
N TYR A 118 0.03 2.35 -11.19
CA TYR A 118 -0.48 1.25 -10.38
C TYR A 118 -1.94 0.95 -10.73
N LEU A 119 -2.80 1.96 -10.77
CA LEU A 119 -4.21 1.81 -11.11
C LEU A 119 -4.41 1.30 -12.55
N TYR A 120 -3.62 1.79 -13.51
CA TYR A 120 -3.70 1.32 -14.88
C TYR A 120 -3.22 -0.12 -15.07
N ARG A 121 -2.15 -0.52 -14.36
CA ARG A 121 -1.57 -1.88 -14.43
C ARG A 121 -2.43 -2.94 -13.77
N HIS A 122 -3.02 -2.63 -12.62
CA HIS A 122 -3.68 -3.61 -11.75
C HIS A 122 -5.19 -3.40 -11.63
N GLY A 123 -5.71 -2.24 -12.01
CA GLY A 123 -7.13 -1.95 -12.02
C GLY A 123 -7.85 -2.40 -13.29
N VAL A 124 -9.17 -2.21 -13.32
CA VAL A 124 -9.99 -2.39 -14.51
C VAL A 124 -9.76 -1.21 -15.44
N LYS A 125 -9.15 -1.44 -16.60
CA LYS A 125 -8.68 -0.38 -17.51
C LYS A 125 -9.77 0.60 -17.92
N ILE A 126 -10.99 0.11 -18.20
CA ILE A 126 -12.12 0.97 -18.59
C ILE A 126 -12.55 1.92 -17.46
N LEU A 127 -12.33 1.52 -16.19
CA LEU A 127 -12.65 2.32 -15.01
C LEU A 127 -11.50 3.23 -14.57
N PHE A 128 -10.36 3.19 -15.27
CA PHE A 128 -9.17 3.96 -14.89
C PHE A 128 -9.45 5.46 -14.70
N PRO A 129 -10.14 6.17 -15.60
CA PRO A 129 -10.39 7.61 -15.42
C PRO A 129 -11.17 7.89 -14.12
N VAL A 130 -12.18 7.07 -13.84
CA VAL A 130 -13.04 7.20 -12.65
C VAL A 130 -12.24 6.90 -11.38
N THR A 131 -11.51 5.77 -11.34
CA THR A 131 -10.71 5.37 -10.19
C THR A 131 -9.58 6.36 -9.90
N PHE A 132 -8.98 6.94 -10.95
CA PHE A 132 -7.95 7.95 -10.80
C PHE A 132 -8.51 9.27 -10.26
N LEU A 133 -9.70 9.69 -10.72
CA LEU A 133 -10.38 10.86 -10.18
C LEU A 133 -10.76 10.67 -8.71
N ILE A 134 -11.29 9.49 -8.35
CA ILE A 134 -11.58 9.14 -6.96
C ILE A 134 -10.31 9.20 -6.08
N PHE A 135 -9.17 8.73 -6.60
CA PHE A 135 -7.88 8.82 -5.90
C PHE A 135 -7.51 10.29 -5.60
N ILE A 136 -7.64 11.19 -6.59
CA ILE A 136 -7.35 12.62 -6.42
C ILE A 136 -8.26 13.22 -5.34
N ILE A 137 -9.58 13.05 -5.49
CA ILE A 137 -10.58 13.58 -4.54
C ILE A 137 -10.33 13.04 -3.12
N SER A 138 -10.05 11.74 -3.00
CA SER A 138 -9.76 11.12 -1.71
C SER A 138 -8.49 11.67 -1.07
N SER A 139 -7.47 12.02 -1.87
CA SER A 139 -6.24 12.62 -1.39
C SER A 139 -6.48 14.02 -0.80
N PHE A 140 -7.28 14.86 -1.46
CA PHE A 140 -7.69 16.17 -0.94
C PHE A 140 -8.55 16.03 0.31
N LYS A 141 -9.52 15.12 0.29
CA LYS A 141 -10.38 14.86 1.44
C LYS A 141 -9.55 14.42 2.66
N ALA A 142 -8.61 13.49 2.47
CA ALA A 142 -7.72 13.03 3.55
C ALA A 142 -6.85 14.16 4.09
N HIS A 143 -6.30 15.04 3.24
CA HIS A 143 -5.54 16.21 3.66
C HIS A 143 -6.40 17.17 4.50
N TYR A 144 -7.62 17.48 4.06
CA TYR A 144 -8.54 18.36 4.78
C TYR A 144 -8.90 17.82 6.17
N PHE A 145 -9.31 16.54 6.25
CA PHE A 145 -9.68 15.92 7.52
C PHE A 145 -8.52 15.81 8.50
N ASN A 146 -7.32 15.42 8.01
CA ASN A 146 -6.15 15.33 8.88
C ASN A 146 -5.76 16.69 9.48
N ASN A 147 -5.94 17.78 8.75
CA ASN A 147 -5.68 19.12 9.25
C ASN A 147 -6.74 19.59 10.26
N LYS A 148 -7.99 19.12 10.14
CA LYS A 148 -9.09 19.50 11.05
C LYS A 148 -9.06 18.76 12.40
N ILE A 149 -8.60 17.49 12.42
CA ILE A 149 -8.55 16.67 13.66
C ILE A 149 -7.40 17.13 14.58
N SER A 150 -6.44 17.90 14.07
CA SER A 150 -5.30 18.41 14.84
C SER A 150 -5.51 19.83 15.37
N GLU A 151 -6.69 20.38 15.25
CA GLU A 151 -7.19 21.59 15.96
C GLU A 151 -7.93 21.19 17.23
#